data_baba090401c518b9b5e567b0e7b2f1f1
#
_entry.id   baba090401c518b9b5e567b0e7b2f1f1
#
_cell.length_a   1.000
_cell.length_b   1.000
_cell.length_c   1.000
_cell.angle_alpha   90.00
_cell.angle_beta   90.00
_cell.angle_gamma   90.00
#
_symmetry.space_group_name_H-M   'P 1'
#
loop_
_entity.id
_entity.type
_entity.pdbx_description
1 polymer ?
#
loop_
_entity_poly.entity_id
_entity_poly.type
_entity_poly.pdbx_seq_one_letter_code
_entity_poly.pdbx_strand_id
1 'polypeptide(L)'
;MVKINNINDNKQNKIILKASAGTGKTYRLSLEYIANLIRGVNYKNIVVMTFTKKATAEIKERIYDFLYQIAFEKYDWIGLENSLKELYGFSDNEILKENLQNVYFEMIKNKDEIRIYTIDGFTNRIFKNTIAPYFGVYSYETIDKEEDEFYNDILIKIIGNSY
;
A
#
# COMPACT_ATOMS: atom_id res chain seq x y z
N MET A 1 -5.14 21.16 -8.31
CA MET A 1 -6.16 20.58 -9.18
C MET A 1 -5.73 19.15 -9.52
N VAL A 2 -6.43 18.14 -9.02
CA VAL A 2 -6.11 16.73 -9.26
C VAL A 2 -6.89 16.30 -10.50
N LYS A 3 -6.21 15.97 -11.60
CA LYS A 3 -6.88 15.38 -12.76
C LYS A 3 -6.93 13.86 -12.57
N ILE A 4 -8.14 13.33 -12.54
CA ILE A 4 -8.41 11.88 -12.55
C ILE A 4 -8.59 11.48 -14.00
N ASN A 5 -7.67 10.68 -14.54
CA ASN A 5 -7.84 10.05 -15.84
C ASN A 5 -8.30 8.61 -15.61
N ASN A 6 -9.54 8.32 -15.88
CA ASN A 6 -10.04 6.94 -15.96
C ASN A 6 -9.58 6.35 -17.30
N ILE A 7 -8.66 5.42 -17.26
CA ILE A 7 -8.31 4.60 -18.43
C ILE A 7 -9.15 3.33 -18.33
N ASN A 8 -10.24 3.30 -19.09
CA ASN A 8 -11.06 2.10 -19.26
C ASN A 8 -10.36 1.18 -20.26
N ASP A 9 -9.63 0.19 -19.74
CA ASP A 9 -9.29 -1.01 -20.50
C ASP A 9 -9.64 -2.24 -19.64
N ASN A 10 -10.61 -2.99 -20.14
CA ASN A 10 -11.03 -4.33 -19.70
C ASN A 10 -10.84 -4.70 -18.21
N LYS A 11 -11.90 -4.48 -17.41
CA LYS A 11 -12.13 -5.05 -16.08
C LYS A 11 -11.26 -4.60 -14.90
N GLN A 12 -10.29 -3.72 -15.06
CA GLN A 12 -9.56 -3.14 -13.92
C GLN A 12 -9.69 -1.62 -13.96
N ASN A 13 -10.30 -1.03 -12.94
CA ASN A 13 -10.32 0.43 -12.78
C ASN A 13 -8.91 0.90 -12.44
N LYS A 14 -8.20 1.47 -13.42
CA LYS A 14 -6.89 2.12 -13.21
C LYS A 14 -7.12 3.61 -12.97
N ILE A 15 -6.72 4.10 -11.81
CA ILE A 15 -6.80 5.51 -11.44
C ILE A 15 -5.37 6.05 -11.34
N ILE A 16 -5.05 7.06 -12.13
CA ILE A 16 -3.77 7.77 -12.06
C ILE A 16 -4.01 9.15 -11.44
N LEU A 17 -3.42 9.40 -10.29
CA LEU A 17 -3.45 10.67 -9.60
C LEU A 17 -2.14 11.43 -9.84
N LYS A 18 -2.19 12.49 -10.63
CA LYS A 18 -1.05 13.42 -10.79
C LYS A 18 -1.12 14.50 -9.72
N ALA A 19 -0.10 14.56 -8.87
CA ALA A 19 -0.03 15.52 -7.80
C ALA A 19 1.42 15.96 -7.52
N SER A 20 1.64 17.25 -7.29
CA SER A 20 2.94 17.80 -6.89
C SER A 20 3.32 17.42 -5.46
N ALA A 21 4.53 17.71 -5.01
CA ALA A 21 4.93 17.55 -3.63
C ALA A 21 4.02 18.41 -2.70
N GLY A 22 3.62 17.88 -1.55
CA GLY A 22 2.78 18.60 -0.59
C GLY A 22 1.29 18.70 -0.92
N THR A 23 0.81 18.12 -2.01
CA THR A 23 -0.60 18.26 -2.48
C THR A 23 -1.56 17.18 -1.93
N GLY A 24 -1.24 16.55 -0.80
CA GLY A 24 -2.15 15.62 -0.14
C GLY A 24 -2.19 14.20 -0.75
N LYS A 25 -1.13 13.76 -1.46
CA LYS A 25 -1.09 12.39 -2.04
C LYS A 25 -1.32 11.31 -0.99
N THR A 26 -0.62 11.40 0.15
CA THR A 26 -0.75 10.46 1.27
C THR A 26 -2.16 10.48 1.85
N TYR A 27 -2.74 11.69 2.00
CA TYR A 27 -4.13 11.85 2.42
C TYR A 27 -5.10 11.14 1.47
N ARG A 28 -4.97 11.38 0.16
CA ARG A 28 -5.81 10.75 -0.86
C ARG A 28 -5.66 9.23 -0.89
N LEU A 29 -4.42 8.72 -0.76
CA LEU A 29 -4.16 7.29 -0.71
C LEU A 29 -4.81 6.65 0.53
N SER A 30 -4.77 7.32 1.67
CA SER A 30 -5.43 6.85 2.88
C SER A 30 -6.95 6.85 2.74
N LEU A 31 -7.55 7.86 2.10
CA LEU A 31 -8.99 7.86 1.77
C LEU A 31 -9.35 6.72 0.82
N GLU A 32 -8.52 6.44 -0.18
CA GLU A 32 -8.74 5.31 -1.11
C GLU A 32 -8.76 3.97 -0.37
N TYR A 33 -7.86 3.81 0.62
CA TYR A 33 -7.86 2.63 1.47
C TYR A 33 -9.17 2.49 2.25
N ILE A 34 -9.64 3.57 2.91
CA ILE A 34 -10.90 3.59 3.65
C ILE A 34 -12.10 3.32 2.71
N ALA A 35 -12.09 3.92 1.52
CA ALA A 35 -13.13 3.70 0.52
C ALA A 35 -13.24 2.22 0.10
N ASN A 36 -12.11 1.52 -0.01
CA ASN A 36 -12.14 0.08 -0.28
C ASN A 36 -12.70 -0.73 0.91
N LEU A 37 -12.40 -0.33 2.15
CA LEU A 37 -13.02 -0.96 3.33
C LEU A 37 -14.54 -0.76 3.36
N ILE A 38 -15.03 0.45 3.04
CA ILE A 38 -16.46 0.75 2.96
C ILE A 38 -17.13 -0.11 1.88
N ARG A 39 -16.48 -0.35 0.74
CA ARG A 39 -16.94 -1.27 -0.32
C ARG A 39 -16.91 -2.75 0.08
N GLY A 40 -16.49 -3.08 1.29
CA GLY A 40 -16.42 -4.45 1.79
C GLY A 40 -15.17 -5.21 1.35
N VAL A 41 -14.17 -4.55 0.80
CA VAL A 41 -12.88 -5.20 0.51
C VAL A 41 -12.17 -5.53 1.81
N ASN A 42 -11.80 -6.79 1.99
CA ASN A 42 -11.05 -7.21 3.17
C ASN A 42 -9.67 -6.51 3.18
N TYR A 43 -9.28 -5.93 4.33
CA TYR A 43 -8.00 -5.23 4.49
C TYR A 43 -6.78 -6.09 4.14
N LYS A 44 -6.89 -7.42 4.29
CA LYS A 44 -5.85 -8.38 3.90
C LYS A 44 -5.63 -8.46 2.38
N ASN A 45 -6.59 -7.98 1.59
CA ASN A 45 -6.52 -7.97 0.13
C ASN A 45 -6.13 -6.61 -0.44
N ILE A 46 -5.96 -5.59 0.41
CA ILE A 46 -5.51 -4.26 0.00
C ILE A 46 -4.00 -4.19 0.16
N VAL A 47 -3.28 -3.93 -0.93
CA VAL A 47 -1.83 -3.74 -0.91
C VAL A 47 -1.50 -2.28 -1.21
N VAL A 48 -0.69 -1.67 -0.33
CA VAL A 48 -0.15 -0.32 -0.51
C VAL A 48 1.37 -0.41 -0.60
N MET A 49 1.95 0.25 -1.59
CA MET A 49 3.39 0.31 -1.77
C MET A 49 3.89 1.75 -1.80
N THR A 50 5.03 2.00 -1.17
CA THR A 50 5.71 3.30 -1.10
C THR A 50 7.19 3.15 -1.38
N PHE A 51 7.90 4.28 -1.56
CA PHE A 51 9.36 4.26 -1.74
C PHE A 51 10.12 4.24 -0.41
N THR A 52 9.57 4.78 0.68
CA THR A 52 10.31 4.96 1.93
C THR A 52 9.60 4.33 3.13
N LYS A 53 10.39 3.86 4.10
CA LYS A 53 9.86 3.37 5.39
C LYS A 53 9.06 4.46 6.12
N LYS A 54 9.50 5.72 6.04
CA LYS A 54 8.80 6.86 6.64
C LYS A 54 7.39 7.03 6.04
N ALA A 55 7.27 7.02 4.71
CA ALA A 55 5.97 7.11 4.04
C ALA A 55 5.06 5.92 4.36
N THR A 56 5.63 4.72 4.49
CA THR A 56 4.88 3.52 4.89
C THR A 56 4.28 3.69 6.29
N ALA A 57 5.07 4.18 7.26
CA ALA A 57 4.62 4.41 8.62
C ALA A 57 3.54 5.51 8.68
N GLU A 58 3.75 6.63 7.99
CA GLU A 58 2.80 7.75 7.92
C GLU A 58 1.45 7.31 7.32
N ILE A 59 1.46 6.54 6.23
CA ILE A 59 0.22 6.05 5.61
C ILE A 59 -0.50 5.09 6.57
N LYS A 60 0.23 4.19 7.21
CA LYS A 60 -0.34 3.24 8.16
C LYS A 60 -1.02 3.95 9.34
N GLU A 61 -0.33 4.91 9.94
CA GLU A 61 -0.86 5.71 11.04
C GLU A 61 -2.14 6.46 10.62
N ARG A 62 -2.11 7.11 9.45
CA ARG A 62 -3.24 7.87 8.92
C ARG A 62 -4.45 6.98 8.60
N ILE A 63 -4.23 5.77 8.09
CA ILE A 63 -5.32 4.82 7.84
C ILE A 63 -6.01 4.43 9.15
N TYR A 64 -5.23 4.14 10.21
CA TYR A 64 -5.79 3.84 11.52
C TYR A 64 -6.55 5.02 12.11
N ASP A 65 -5.98 6.23 11.98
CA ASP A 65 -6.60 7.46 12.48
C ASP A 65 -7.92 7.74 11.76
N PHE A 66 -7.95 7.70 10.43
CA PHE A 66 -9.17 7.90 9.64
C PHE A 66 -10.24 6.86 9.94
N LEU A 67 -9.84 5.59 9.99
CA LEU A 67 -10.75 4.51 10.32
C LEU A 67 -11.34 4.67 11.72
N TYR A 68 -10.52 5.05 12.70
CA TYR A 68 -10.96 5.32 14.05
C TYR A 68 -11.92 6.51 14.11
N GLN A 69 -11.59 7.62 13.46
CA GLN A 69 -12.43 8.81 13.45
C GLN A 69 -13.82 8.52 12.88
N ILE A 70 -13.90 7.85 11.75
CA ILE A 70 -15.19 7.53 11.10
C ILE A 70 -15.96 6.48 11.90
N ALA A 71 -15.31 5.40 12.30
CA ALA A 71 -15.96 4.28 12.99
C ALA A 71 -16.54 4.67 14.37
N PHE A 72 -15.86 5.59 15.08
CA PHE A 72 -16.24 5.99 16.43
C PHE A 72 -16.71 7.45 16.55
N GLU A 73 -16.92 8.13 15.41
CA GLU A 73 -17.38 9.52 15.34
C GLU A 73 -16.52 10.48 16.18
N LYS A 74 -15.20 10.38 16.00
CA LYS A 74 -14.23 11.17 16.77
C LYS A 74 -13.62 12.29 15.91
N TYR A 75 -13.30 13.41 16.57
CA TYR A 75 -12.63 14.57 15.96
C TYR A 75 -13.37 15.07 14.70
N ASP A 76 -12.69 15.08 13.56
CA ASP A 76 -13.20 15.61 12.27
C ASP A 76 -13.84 14.50 11.40
N TRP A 77 -14.55 13.53 12.00
CA TRP A 77 -15.18 12.44 11.27
C TRP A 77 -16.15 12.91 10.17
N ILE A 78 -16.86 14.03 10.39
CA ILE A 78 -17.78 14.61 9.42
C ILE A 78 -17.03 15.09 8.18
N GLY A 79 -15.89 15.76 8.34
CA GLY A 79 -15.05 16.22 7.23
C GLY A 79 -14.49 15.05 6.41
N LEU A 80 -14.08 13.95 7.07
CA LEU A 80 -13.63 12.73 6.41
C LEU A 80 -14.77 12.05 5.66
N GLU A 81 -15.93 11.92 6.28
CA GLU A 81 -17.12 11.30 5.66
C GLU A 81 -17.59 12.11 4.45
N ASN A 82 -17.64 13.44 4.54
CA ASN A 82 -17.96 14.30 3.41
C ASN A 82 -16.95 14.15 2.27
N SER A 83 -15.66 14.08 2.58
CA SER A 83 -14.62 13.81 1.58
C SER A 83 -14.82 12.47 0.87
N LEU A 84 -15.22 11.43 1.60
CA LEU A 84 -15.52 10.12 1.03
C LEU A 84 -16.77 10.15 0.12
N LYS A 85 -17.82 10.84 0.55
CA LYS A 85 -19.04 11.03 -0.26
C LYS A 85 -18.77 11.81 -1.54
N GLU A 86 -18.05 12.92 -1.44
CA GLU A 86 -17.70 13.74 -2.62
C GLU A 86 -16.81 13.03 -3.62
N LEU A 87 -15.80 12.31 -3.12
CA LEU A 87 -14.78 11.70 -3.95
C LEU A 87 -15.19 10.34 -4.55
N TYR A 88 -16.05 9.60 -3.86
CA TYR A 88 -16.40 8.21 -4.21
C TYR A 88 -17.90 7.99 -4.42
N GLY A 89 -18.73 8.99 -4.15
CA GLY A 89 -20.17 8.94 -4.34
C GLY A 89 -20.90 8.08 -3.32
N PHE A 90 -20.30 7.83 -2.14
CA PHE A 90 -20.98 7.06 -1.11
C PHE A 90 -22.20 7.78 -0.53
N SER A 91 -23.28 7.04 -0.33
CA SER A 91 -24.45 7.47 0.43
C SER A 91 -24.26 7.20 1.93
N ASP A 92 -25.09 7.82 2.77
CA ASP A 92 -25.07 7.61 4.22
C ASP A 92 -25.25 6.13 4.61
N ASN A 93 -26.06 5.41 3.85
CA ASN A 93 -26.37 4.00 4.11
C ASN A 93 -25.23 3.05 3.74
N GLU A 94 -24.24 3.48 2.98
CA GLU A 94 -23.08 2.65 2.60
C GLU A 94 -21.96 2.71 3.62
N ILE A 95 -21.89 3.80 4.41
CA ILE A 95 -20.88 3.97 5.46
C ILE A 95 -21.37 3.35 6.77
N LEU A 96 -21.32 2.03 6.83
CA LEU A 96 -21.76 1.27 8.00
C LEU A 96 -20.69 1.31 9.10
N LYS A 97 -20.87 2.21 10.08
CA LYS A 97 -19.91 2.45 11.17
C LYS A 97 -19.61 1.20 11.98
N GLU A 98 -20.61 0.36 12.25
CA GLU A 98 -20.43 -0.91 12.97
C GLU A 98 -19.48 -1.85 12.23
N ASN A 99 -19.59 -1.94 10.91
CA ASN A 99 -18.66 -2.72 10.11
C ASN A 99 -17.24 -2.17 10.18
N LEU A 100 -17.08 -0.86 10.14
CA LEU A 100 -15.77 -0.20 10.25
C LEU A 100 -15.17 -0.36 11.65
N GLN A 101 -15.98 -0.40 12.71
CA GLN A 101 -15.51 -0.71 14.07
C GLN A 101 -14.96 -2.15 14.12
N ASN A 102 -15.67 -3.12 13.57
CA ASN A 102 -15.22 -4.50 13.52
C ASN A 102 -13.89 -4.62 12.74
N VAL A 103 -13.79 -3.97 11.57
CA VAL A 103 -12.55 -3.94 10.79
C VAL A 103 -11.41 -3.28 11.57
N TYR A 104 -11.66 -2.20 12.28
CA TYR A 104 -10.66 -1.52 13.11
C TYR A 104 -10.08 -2.46 14.18
N PHE A 105 -10.94 -3.16 14.93
CA PHE A 105 -10.50 -4.10 15.95
C PHE A 105 -9.75 -5.30 15.35
N GLU A 106 -10.21 -5.82 14.22
CA GLU A 106 -9.50 -6.89 13.51
C GLU A 106 -8.11 -6.45 13.05
N MET A 107 -7.99 -5.25 12.47
CA MET A 107 -6.71 -4.69 12.04
C MET A 107 -5.74 -4.47 13.20
N ILE A 108 -6.24 -4.04 14.37
CA ILE A 108 -5.40 -3.90 15.58
C ILE A 108 -4.90 -5.28 16.06
N LYS A 109 -5.77 -6.27 16.07
CA LYS A 109 -5.44 -7.63 16.53
C LYS A 109 -4.43 -8.31 15.58
N ASN A 110 -4.56 -8.07 14.28
CA ASN A 110 -3.80 -8.77 13.22
C ASN A 110 -2.90 -7.80 12.44
N LYS A 111 -2.08 -7.01 13.14
CA LYS A 111 -1.22 -5.97 12.53
C LYS A 111 -0.27 -6.49 11.46
N ASP A 112 0.14 -7.76 11.57
CA ASP A 112 1.07 -8.41 10.65
C ASP A 112 0.42 -8.79 9.29
N GLU A 113 -0.92 -8.80 9.23
CA GLU A 113 -1.66 -9.09 8.01
C GLU A 113 -1.94 -7.86 7.16
N ILE A 114 -1.61 -6.65 7.67
CA ILE A 114 -1.76 -5.39 6.95
C ILE A 114 -0.63 -5.25 5.93
N ARG A 115 -1.00 -5.13 4.67
CA ARG A 115 -0.08 -5.17 3.53
C ARG A 115 0.32 -3.78 3.05
N ILE A 116 1.01 -3.03 3.91
CA ILE A 116 1.57 -1.72 3.57
C ILE A 116 3.09 -1.84 3.64
N TYR A 117 3.77 -1.74 2.49
CA TYR A 117 5.19 -2.04 2.33
C TYR A 117 5.93 -0.92 1.61
N THR A 118 7.25 -0.89 1.77
CA THR A 118 8.10 -0.27 0.75
C THR A 118 8.19 -1.20 -0.47
N ILE A 119 8.49 -0.66 -1.65
CA ILE A 119 8.68 -1.46 -2.87
C ILE A 119 9.75 -2.53 -2.63
N ASP A 120 10.89 -2.13 -2.05
CA ASP A 120 11.99 -3.07 -1.72
C ASP A 120 11.54 -4.13 -0.72
N GLY A 121 10.81 -3.73 0.34
CA GLY A 121 10.28 -4.66 1.33
C GLY A 121 9.31 -5.67 0.73
N PHE A 122 8.48 -5.24 -0.22
CA PHE A 122 7.57 -6.13 -0.94
C PHE A 122 8.31 -7.09 -1.87
N THR A 123 9.28 -6.59 -2.64
CA THR A 123 10.12 -7.40 -3.54
C THR A 123 10.91 -8.45 -2.75
N ASN A 124 11.54 -8.05 -1.64
CA ASN A 124 12.23 -8.96 -0.74
C ASN A 124 11.31 -10.04 -0.16
N ARG A 125 10.07 -9.69 0.17
CA ARG A 125 9.09 -10.66 0.67
C ARG A 125 8.71 -11.68 -0.40
N ILE A 126 8.51 -11.25 -1.64
CA ILE A 126 8.25 -12.18 -2.77
C ILE A 126 9.46 -13.09 -2.97
N PHE A 127 10.65 -12.51 -3.05
CA PHE A 127 11.88 -13.28 -3.23
C PHE A 127 12.02 -14.34 -2.14
N LYS A 128 11.94 -13.95 -0.88
CA LYS A 128 12.10 -14.83 0.28
C LYS A 128 11.09 -15.98 0.32
N ASN A 129 9.84 -15.70 -0.04
CA ASN A 129 8.77 -16.68 0.12
C ASN A 129 8.53 -17.55 -1.13
N THR A 130 8.99 -17.12 -2.30
CA THR A 130 8.68 -17.78 -3.57
C THR A 130 9.93 -18.24 -4.29
N ILE A 131 10.93 -17.35 -4.44
CA ILE A 131 12.10 -17.60 -5.29
C ILE A 131 13.20 -18.32 -4.49
N ALA A 132 13.56 -17.79 -3.33
CA ALA A 132 14.66 -18.29 -2.52
C ALA A 132 14.49 -19.78 -2.13
N PRO A 133 13.33 -20.27 -1.70
CA PRO A 133 13.11 -21.69 -1.41
C PRO A 133 13.30 -22.59 -2.64
N TYR A 134 12.88 -22.12 -3.83
CA TYR A 134 13.03 -22.87 -5.07
C TYR A 134 14.49 -23.11 -5.44
N PHE A 135 15.36 -22.13 -5.15
CA PHE A 135 16.81 -22.24 -5.39
C PHE A 135 17.60 -22.74 -4.16
N GLY A 136 16.93 -23.15 -3.09
CA GLY A 136 17.60 -23.60 -1.86
C GLY A 136 18.37 -22.49 -1.13
N VAL A 137 18.01 -21.23 -1.35
CA VAL A 137 18.63 -20.07 -0.71
C VAL A 137 17.93 -19.80 0.62
N TYR A 138 18.60 -20.07 1.73
CA TYR A 138 18.06 -19.89 3.07
C TYR A 138 18.51 -18.61 3.77
N SER A 139 19.60 -18.00 3.28
CA SER A 139 20.16 -16.75 3.79
C SER A 139 20.67 -15.92 2.63
N TYR A 140 20.36 -14.63 2.64
CA TYR A 140 20.87 -13.66 1.67
C TYR A 140 20.88 -12.27 2.30
N GLU A 141 21.77 -11.43 1.80
CA GLU A 141 21.84 -10.02 2.14
C GLU A 141 21.50 -9.17 0.92
N THR A 142 20.85 -8.03 1.15
CA THR A 142 20.58 -7.07 0.09
C THR A 142 21.79 -6.15 -0.04
N ILE A 143 22.35 -6.04 -1.23
CA ILE A 143 23.45 -5.12 -1.52
C ILE A 143 22.84 -3.74 -1.75
N ASP A 144 23.14 -2.79 -0.86
CA ASP A 144 22.60 -1.42 -0.92
C ASP A 144 23.43 -0.49 -1.82
N LYS A 145 24.61 -0.94 -2.25
CA LYS A 145 25.50 -0.20 -3.16
C LYS A 145 25.83 -1.05 -4.37
N GLU A 146 25.84 -0.41 -5.53
CA GLU A 146 26.46 -0.96 -6.73
C GLU A 146 27.98 -1.03 -6.46
N GLU A 147 28.44 -2.18 -6.03
CA GLU A 147 29.86 -2.46 -5.98
C GLU A 147 30.26 -2.86 -7.41
N ASP A 148 30.94 -1.97 -8.12
CA ASP A 148 31.46 -2.22 -9.48
C ASP A 148 32.29 -3.51 -9.54
N GLU A 149 32.95 -3.89 -8.47
CA GLU A 149 33.67 -5.17 -8.33
C GLU A 149 32.71 -6.38 -8.45
N PHE A 150 31.52 -6.33 -7.85
CA PHE A 150 30.57 -7.44 -7.89
C PHE A 150 30.04 -7.68 -9.32
N TYR A 151 29.73 -6.61 -10.04
CA TYR A 151 29.33 -6.72 -11.45
C TYR A 151 30.46 -7.25 -12.33
N ASN A 152 31.69 -6.80 -12.09
CA ASN A 152 32.85 -7.28 -12.82
C ASN A 152 33.13 -8.77 -12.55
N ASP A 153 33.00 -9.24 -11.31
CA ASP A 153 33.14 -10.66 -10.96
C ASP A 153 32.08 -11.55 -11.63
N ILE A 154 30.83 -11.07 -11.68
CA ILE A 154 29.76 -11.78 -12.39
C ILE A 154 30.04 -11.83 -13.90
N LEU A 155 30.43 -10.71 -14.49
CA LEU A 155 30.77 -10.63 -15.91
C LEU A 155 31.94 -11.55 -16.26
N ILE A 156 33.00 -11.58 -15.46
CA ILE A 156 34.15 -12.47 -15.65
C ILE A 156 33.72 -13.93 -15.56
N LYS A 157 32.86 -14.31 -14.62
CA LYS A 157 32.35 -15.68 -14.50
C LYS A 157 31.45 -16.10 -15.67
N ILE A 158 30.63 -15.18 -16.19
CA ILE A 158 29.77 -15.46 -17.34
C ILE A 158 30.60 -15.60 -18.61
N ILE A 159 31.57 -14.69 -18.83
CA ILE A 159 32.43 -14.70 -20.02
C ILE A 159 33.46 -15.85 -19.94
N GLY A 160 34.01 -16.11 -18.74
CA GLY A 160 35.01 -17.17 -18.51
C GLY A 160 34.48 -18.61 -18.67
N ASN A 161 33.16 -18.83 -18.54
CA ASN A 161 32.51 -20.12 -18.74
C ASN A 161 32.04 -20.36 -20.20
N SER A 162 32.38 -19.46 -21.12
CA SER A 162 31.98 -19.54 -22.53
C SER A 162 33.07 -20.16 -23.44
N TYR A 163 34.05 -20.86 -22.86
CA TYR A 163 35.06 -21.65 -23.60
C TYR A 163 35.09 -23.10 -23.14
#